data_6faac551d2c0290b5b96670e5fa38ab0
#
_entry.id   6faac551d2c0290b5b96670e5fa38ab0
#
_cell.length_a   1.000
_cell.length_b   1.000
_cell.length_c   1.000
_cell.angle_alpha   90.00
_cell.angle_beta   90.00
_cell.angle_gamma   90.00
#
_symmetry.space_group_name_H-M   'P 1'
#
loop_
_entity.id
_entity.type
_entity.pdbx_description
1 polymer ?
#
loop_
_entity_poly.entity_id
_entity_poly.type
_entity_poly.pdbx_seq_one_letter_code
_entity_poly.pdbx_strand_id
1 'polypeptide(L)'
;TSTATVAVNAAVVANVAPKVTLATSTTSLPAPGVVTLTATATDDDGTIAKVSFYDGASKIGEVASAPYELAYNAAVAKTYNFKAIATDDKGATGTSATIGVTVGQAANASPKVSLAVSPATQSSPGPVSLTATASDDDGTIAKVTFYQGVTKIGEDTSAPYTASFTTTTAGMVYKFTAVATDNLGATGSSAEVGVTVGTANAAPKVTLTSSPANQGVPGPLTLTANA
;
A
#
# COMPACT_ATOMS: atom_id res chain seq x y z
N THR A 1 19.29 -31.19 -88.70
CA THR A 1 19.79 -30.59 -87.44
C THR A 1 18.81 -30.91 -86.34
N SER A 2 19.24 -31.84 -85.47
CA SER A 2 18.43 -32.18 -84.23
C SER A 2 18.90 -31.31 -83.12
N THR A 3 17.99 -30.48 -82.57
CA THR A 3 18.21 -29.71 -81.35
C THR A 3 17.76 -30.51 -80.13
N ALA A 4 18.76 -30.93 -79.33
CA ALA A 4 18.46 -31.56 -78.02
C ALA A 4 18.24 -30.43 -77.00
N THR A 5 17.02 -30.35 -76.43
CA THR A 5 16.74 -29.50 -75.26
C THR A 5 17.09 -30.27 -74.01
N VAL A 6 18.12 -29.76 -73.31
CA VAL A 6 18.44 -30.23 -71.97
C VAL A 6 17.59 -29.48 -70.96
N ALA A 7 16.65 -30.18 -70.34
CA ALA A 7 15.90 -29.66 -69.20
C ALA A 7 16.83 -29.67 -67.99
N VAL A 8 17.25 -28.53 -67.53
CA VAL A 8 17.97 -28.36 -66.24
C VAL A 8 16.87 -28.33 -65.13
N ASN A 9 16.69 -29.43 -64.48
CA ASN A 9 15.84 -29.53 -63.30
C ASN A 9 16.61 -28.99 -62.11
N ALA A 10 16.48 -27.70 -61.82
CA ALA A 10 17.01 -27.12 -60.58
C ALA A 10 16.30 -27.79 -59.40
N ALA A 11 17.03 -28.54 -58.61
CA ALA A 11 16.49 -29.06 -57.34
C ALA A 11 16.08 -27.86 -56.47
N VAL A 12 14.80 -27.77 -56.12
CA VAL A 12 14.32 -26.78 -55.14
C VAL A 12 14.96 -27.17 -53.80
N VAL A 13 15.90 -26.39 -53.33
CA VAL A 13 16.45 -26.54 -51.98
C VAL A 13 15.34 -26.25 -51.00
N ALA A 14 15.01 -27.19 -50.13
CA ALA A 14 13.98 -27.02 -49.11
C ALA A 14 14.44 -25.95 -48.11
N ASN A 15 13.54 -25.04 -47.77
CA ASN A 15 13.79 -24.01 -46.76
C ASN A 15 14.12 -24.64 -45.40
N VAL A 16 15.15 -24.16 -44.76
CA VAL A 16 15.57 -24.57 -43.40
C VAL A 16 14.94 -23.61 -42.39
N ALA A 17 14.37 -24.12 -41.32
CA ALA A 17 13.81 -23.28 -40.28
C ALA A 17 14.91 -22.62 -39.44
N PRO A 18 14.73 -21.37 -38.99
CA PRO A 18 15.73 -20.66 -38.20
C PRO A 18 15.97 -21.30 -36.84
N LYS A 19 17.20 -21.17 -36.34
CA LYS A 19 17.61 -21.50 -34.99
C LYS A 19 17.43 -20.27 -34.12
N VAL A 20 16.77 -20.43 -32.94
CA VAL A 20 16.52 -19.33 -32.01
C VAL A 20 16.75 -19.75 -30.58
N THR A 21 17.37 -18.87 -29.79
CA THR A 21 17.52 -18.98 -28.35
C THR A 21 16.94 -17.75 -27.67
N LEU A 22 16.50 -17.89 -26.43
CA LEU A 22 16.00 -16.79 -25.59
C LEU A 22 16.86 -16.70 -24.33
N ALA A 23 17.14 -15.47 -23.89
CA ALA A 23 17.67 -15.15 -22.58
C ALA A 23 16.76 -14.10 -21.92
N THR A 24 16.77 -14.06 -20.60
CA THR A 24 16.04 -13.06 -19.78
C THR A 24 17.01 -12.35 -18.86
N SER A 25 16.77 -11.07 -18.57
CA SER A 25 17.61 -10.29 -17.65
C SER A 25 17.64 -10.87 -16.23
N THR A 26 16.61 -11.63 -15.85
CA THR A 26 16.51 -12.35 -14.56
C THR A 26 15.54 -13.52 -14.69
N THR A 27 15.64 -14.49 -13.79
CA THR A 27 14.68 -15.59 -13.63
C THR A 27 13.75 -15.38 -12.43
N SER A 28 13.99 -14.32 -11.61
CA SER A 28 13.10 -13.95 -10.52
C SER A 28 13.12 -12.45 -10.26
N LEU A 29 11.95 -11.90 -9.92
CA LEU A 29 11.76 -10.54 -9.39
C LEU A 29 11.08 -10.63 -8.03
N PRO A 30 11.52 -9.87 -7.01
CA PRO A 30 10.88 -9.88 -5.70
C PRO A 30 9.49 -9.23 -5.71
N ALA A 31 9.22 -8.36 -6.69
CA ALA A 31 7.96 -7.64 -6.89
C ALA A 31 7.74 -7.40 -8.40
N PRO A 32 6.52 -7.01 -8.82
CA PRO A 32 6.25 -6.58 -10.20
C PRO A 32 7.30 -5.62 -10.75
N GLY A 33 7.72 -5.82 -12.00
CA GLY A 33 8.80 -5.05 -12.59
C GLY A 33 9.06 -5.41 -14.05
N VAL A 34 10.13 -4.84 -14.62
CA VAL A 34 10.50 -5.05 -16.01
C VAL A 34 11.47 -6.21 -16.16
N VAL A 35 11.20 -7.09 -17.13
CA VAL A 35 12.08 -8.17 -17.59
C VAL A 35 12.48 -7.85 -19.02
N THR A 36 13.78 -7.81 -19.32
CA THR A 36 14.27 -7.73 -20.69
C THR A 36 14.43 -9.13 -21.25
N LEU A 37 13.79 -9.38 -22.39
CA LEU A 37 13.87 -10.59 -23.18
C LEU A 37 14.81 -10.35 -24.35
N THR A 38 15.86 -11.15 -24.49
CA THR A 38 16.84 -11.05 -25.58
C THR A 38 16.86 -12.36 -26.34
N ALA A 39 16.51 -12.31 -27.64
CA ALA A 39 16.58 -13.48 -28.51
C ALA A 39 17.81 -13.39 -29.43
N THR A 40 18.44 -14.54 -29.64
CA THR A 40 19.46 -14.73 -30.72
C THR A 40 18.88 -15.67 -31.73
N ALA A 41 18.80 -15.24 -32.99
CA ALA A 41 18.24 -16.01 -34.09
C ALA A 41 19.18 -16.01 -35.29
N THR A 42 19.35 -17.18 -35.94
CA THR A 42 20.14 -17.37 -37.14
C THR A 42 19.42 -18.29 -38.11
N ASP A 43 19.66 -18.11 -39.40
CA ASP A 43 19.14 -18.98 -40.44
C ASP A 43 20.31 -19.43 -41.35
N ASP A 44 20.34 -20.71 -41.68
CA ASP A 44 21.45 -21.32 -42.44
C ASP A 44 21.30 -21.11 -43.97
N ASP A 45 20.07 -20.83 -44.46
CA ASP A 45 19.80 -20.68 -45.90
C ASP A 45 19.00 -19.43 -46.27
N GLY A 46 18.85 -18.50 -45.31
CA GLY A 46 18.11 -17.25 -45.50
C GLY A 46 18.44 -16.18 -44.45
N THR A 47 17.48 -15.32 -44.20
CA THR A 47 17.59 -14.24 -43.23
C THR A 47 16.40 -14.27 -42.27
N ILE A 48 16.59 -13.76 -41.04
CA ILE A 48 15.50 -13.62 -40.07
C ILE A 48 14.65 -12.40 -40.45
N ALA A 49 13.38 -12.64 -40.75
CA ALA A 49 12.42 -11.58 -41.04
C ALA A 49 11.92 -10.91 -39.74
N LYS A 50 11.74 -11.68 -38.65
CA LYS A 50 11.30 -11.16 -37.36
C LYS A 50 11.42 -12.18 -36.23
N VAL A 51 11.42 -11.69 -35.00
CA VAL A 51 11.28 -12.49 -33.79
C VAL A 51 10.05 -12.02 -33.01
N SER A 52 9.14 -12.95 -32.71
CA SER A 52 7.96 -12.73 -31.87
C SER A 52 8.18 -13.32 -30.49
N PHE A 53 7.83 -12.57 -29.44
CA PHE A 53 7.93 -12.99 -28.04
C PHE A 53 6.55 -13.35 -27.48
N TYR A 54 6.52 -14.35 -26.61
CA TYR A 54 5.28 -14.89 -26.02
C TYR A 54 5.42 -15.09 -24.51
N ASP A 55 4.31 -14.89 -23.76
CA ASP A 55 4.08 -15.48 -22.43
C ASP A 55 3.06 -16.62 -22.60
N GLY A 56 3.52 -17.87 -22.45
CA GLY A 56 2.70 -19.04 -22.75
C GLY A 56 2.23 -19.06 -24.22
N ALA A 57 0.92 -18.93 -24.43
CA ALA A 57 0.31 -18.84 -25.76
C ALA A 57 0.12 -17.40 -26.26
N SER A 58 0.23 -16.41 -25.38
CA SER A 58 -0.06 -15.01 -25.70
C SER A 58 1.16 -14.31 -26.31
N LYS A 59 1.03 -13.75 -27.52
CA LYS A 59 2.08 -12.90 -28.10
C LYS A 59 2.14 -11.58 -27.32
N ILE A 60 3.35 -11.24 -26.84
CA ILE A 60 3.61 -10.03 -26.03
C ILE A 60 4.42 -8.97 -26.78
N GLY A 61 5.04 -9.30 -27.91
CA GLY A 61 5.76 -8.36 -28.74
C GLY A 61 6.39 -8.99 -29.94
N GLU A 62 6.94 -8.13 -30.84
CA GLU A 62 7.64 -8.55 -32.07
C GLU A 62 8.73 -7.52 -32.39
N VAL A 63 9.88 -8.00 -32.86
CA VAL A 63 11.02 -7.18 -33.29
C VAL A 63 11.47 -7.68 -34.67
N ALA A 64 11.53 -6.75 -35.65
CA ALA A 64 11.82 -7.07 -37.04
C ALA A 64 13.32 -7.05 -37.39
N SER A 65 14.19 -6.52 -36.53
CA SER A 65 15.63 -6.42 -36.79
C SER A 65 16.43 -6.60 -35.51
N ALA A 66 17.64 -7.14 -35.65
CA ALA A 66 18.55 -7.26 -34.51
C ALA A 66 19.02 -5.88 -34.01
N PRO A 67 19.26 -5.73 -32.70
CA PRO A 67 19.12 -6.75 -31.63
C PRO A 67 17.67 -7.07 -31.36
N TYR A 68 17.31 -8.36 -31.23
CA TYR A 68 15.95 -8.78 -30.93
C TYR A 68 15.72 -8.73 -29.42
N GLU A 69 15.38 -7.55 -28.94
CA GLU A 69 15.14 -7.28 -27.52
C GLU A 69 13.74 -6.72 -27.28
N LEU A 70 13.10 -7.17 -26.19
CA LEU A 70 11.80 -6.70 -25.75
C LEU A 70 11.83 -6.46 -24.25
N ALA A 71 11.55 -5.23 -23.80
CA ALA A 71 11.28 -4.92 -22.41
C ALA A 71 9.80 -5.24 -22.11
N TYR A 72 9.58 -6.19 -21.22
CA TYR A 72 8.24 -6.62 -20.82
C TYR A 72 7.95 -6.22 -19.37
N ASN A 73 6.83 -5.52 -19.14
CA ASN A 73 6.37 -5.18 -17.80
C ASN A 73 5.60 -6.35 -17.18
N ALA A 74 6.24 -7.11 -16.32
CA ALA A 74 5.65 -8.21 -15.55
C ALA A 74 4.90 -7.64 -14.32
N ALA A 75 3.69 -7.11 -14.55
CA ALA A 75 2.92 -6.31 -13.60
C ALA A 75 2.18 -7.14 -12.52
N VAL A 76 2.15 -8.46 -12.64
CA VAL A 76 1.38 -9.35 -11.74
C VAL A 76 2.32 -10.38 -11.13
N ALA A 77 2.17 -10.62 -9.82
CA ALA A 77 2.87 -11.67 -9.09
C ALA A 77 2.41 -13.06 -9.58
N LYS A 78 3.21 -13.68 -10.41
CA LYS A 78 3.01 -15.04 -10.98
C LYS A 78 4.30 -15.53 -11.63
N THR A 79 4.31 -16.76 -12.09
CA THR A 79 5.34 -17.24 -13.02
C THR A 79 4.91 -16.96 -14.46
N TYR A 80 5.75 -16.22 -15.17
CA TYR A 80 5.66 -15.98 -16.61
C TYR A 80 6.48 -17.03 -17.35
N ASN A 81 5.99 -17.52 -18.51
CA ASN A 81 6.65 -18.55 -19.29
C ASN A 81 7.00 -18.01 -20.68
N PHE A 82 8.17 -17.37 -20.79
CA PHE A 82 8.59 -16.69 -22.00
C PHE A 82 9.20 -17.64 -23.01
N LYS A 83 8.87 -17.45 -24.29
CA LYS A 83 9.51 -18.07 -25.44
C LYS A 83 9.61 -17.08 -26.61
N ALA A 84 10.59 -17.30 -27.50
CA ALA A 84 10.77 -16.56 -28.73
C ALA A 84 10.50 -17.48 -29.93
N ILE A 85 9.87 -16.94 -30.97
CA ILE A 85 9.66 -17.58 -32.26
C ILE A 85 10.29 -16.69 -33.34
N ALA A 86 11.34 -17.18 -33.99
CA ALA A 86 11.91 -16.52 -35.17
C ALA A 86 11.19 -16.98 -36.42
N THR A 87 10.96 -16.08 -37.37
CA THR A 87 10.43 -16.36 -38.71
C THR A 87 11.47 -15.90 -39.72
N ASP A 88 11.82 -16.73 -40.71
CA ASP A 88 12.70 -16.39 -41.79
C ASP A 88 12.01 -15.62 -42.92
N ASP A 89 12.75 -15.25 -43.96
CA ASP A 89 12.28 -14.53 -45.13
C ASP A 89 11.40 -15.36 -46.06
N LYS A 90 11.36 -16.70 -45.87
CA LYS A 90 10.56 -17.65 -46.63
C LYS A 90 9.36 -18.22 -45.83
N GLY A 91 9.19 -17.76 -44.56
CA GLY A 91 8.04 -18.06 -43.71
C GLY A 91 8.18 -19.29 -42.81
N ALA A 92 9.33 -19.99 -42.79
CA ALA A 92 9.55 -21.05 -41.80
C ALA A 92 9.83 -20.47 -40.40
N THR A 93 9.58 -21.24 -39.36
CA THR A 93 9.70 -20.76 -37.98
C THR A 93 10.52 -21.69 -37.10
N GLY A 94 11.34 -21.09 -36.23
CA GLY A 94 12.03 -21.77 -35.14
C GLY A 94 11.54 -21.25 -33.79
N THR A 95 11.50 -22.13 -32.79
CA THR A 95 11.02 -21.78 -31.44
C THR A 95 12.11 -22.05 -30.40
N SER A 96 12.36 -21.10 -29.52
CA SER A 96 13.28 -21.26 -28.39
C SER A 96 12.76 -22.22 -27.33
N ALA A 97 13.64 -22.66 -26.42
CA ALA A 97 13.21 -23.19 -25.13
C ALA A 97 12.40 -22.12 -24.36
N THR A 98 11.52 -22.62 -23.49
CA THR A 98 10.74 -21.74 -22.57
C THR A 98 11.58 -21.41 -21.35
N ILE A 99 11.57 -20.14 -20.93
CA ILE A 99 12.18 -19.67 -19.69
C ILE A 99 11.10 -19.20 -18.74
N GLY A 100 11.06 -19.78 -17.54
CA GLY A 100 10.21 -19.34 -16.44
C GLY A 100 10.83 -18.15 -15.72
N VAL A 101 10.06 -17.08 -15.51
CA VAL A 101 10.42 -15.94 -14.65
C VAL A 101 9.37 -15.82 -13.56
N THR A 102 9.78 -15.99 -12.30
CA THR A 102 8.88 -15.88 -11.15
C THR A 102 8.89 -14.46 -10.62
N VAL A 103 7.71 -13.85 -10.54
CA VAL A 103 7.49 -12.51 -9.95
C VAL A 103 6.79 -12.67 -8.63
N GLY A 104 7.43 -12.20 -7.55
CA GLY A 104 6.86 -12.17 -6.20
C GLY A 104 5.84 -11.04 -6.04
N GLN A 105 5.09 -11.07 -4.95
CA GLN A 105 4.22 -9.98 -4.56
C GLN A 105 5.05 -8.87 -3.91
N ALA A 106 4.74 -7.61 -4.19
CA ALA A 106 5.30 -6.50 -3.44
C ALA A 106 5.00 -6.68 -1.94
N ALA A 107 5.95 -6.32 -1.09
CA ALA A 107 5.72 -6.32 0.35
C ALA A 107 4.61 -5.32 0.68
N ASN A 108 3.66 -5.76 1.54
CA ASN A 108 2.60 -4.88 2.04
C ASN A 108 3.19 -3.77 2.90
N ALA A 109 2.87 -2.51 2.60
CA ALA A 109 3.22 -1.38 3.43
C ALA A 109 2.30 -1.30 4.66
N SER A 110 2.78 -0.69 5.74
CA SER A 110 1.92 -0.42 6.91
C SER A 110 1.22 0.92 6.73
N PRO A 111 -0.05 1.04 7.16
CA PRO A 111 -0.79 2.29 7.06
C PRO A 111 -0.17 3.40 7.91
N LYS A 112 -0.33 4.65 7.44
CA LYS A 112 -0.01 5.88 8.15
C LYS A 112 -1.26 6.34 8.88
N VAL A 113 -1.14 6.71 10.17
CA VAL A 113 -2.26 7.16 10.97
C VAL A 113 -1.90 8.32 11.87
N SER A 114 -2.79 9.28 12.01
CA SER A 114 -2.72 10.37 12.99
C SER A 114 -4.00 10.42 13.82
N LEU A 115 -3.91 10.92 15.05
CA LEU A 115 -5.03 11.05 15.98
C LEU A 115 -5.15 12.49 16.44
N ALA A 116 -6.37 13.02 16.42
CA ALA A 116 -6.76 14.27 17.05
C ALA A 116 -7.79 13.98 18.16
N VAL A 117 -7.72 14.75 19.24
CA VAL A 117 -8.68 14.65 20.35
C VAL A 117 -9.27 16.03 20.65
N SER A 118 -10.54 16.08 21.01
CA SER A 118 -11.23 17.31 21.34
C SER A 118 -12.24 17.09 22.47
N PRO A 119 -12.18 17.92 23.52
CA PRO A 119 -11.17 18.93 23.83
C PRO A 119 -9.85 18.31 24.31
N ALA A 120 -8.71 18.99 24.07
CA ALA A 120 -7.39 18.57 24.57
C ALA A 120 -7.22 18.82 26.08
N THR A 121 -8.02 19.73 26.65
CA THR A 121 -8.07 20.03 28.09
C THR A 121 -9.52 20.18 28.52
N GLN A 122 -9.84 19.71 29.71
CA GLN A 122 -11.15 19.83 30.34
C GLN A 122 -11.00 20.39 31.75
N SER A 123 -11.92 21.26 32.18
CA SER A 123 -11.95 21.78 33.56
C SER A 123 -12.49 20.74 34.56
N SER A 124 -13.26 19.78 34.10
CA SER A 124 -13.87 18.69 34.87
C SER A 124 -14.05 17.46 33.97
N PRO A 125 -14.22 16.25 34.53
CA PRO A 125 -14.51 15.05 33.75
C PRO A 125 -15.71 15.24 32.81
N GLY A 126 -15.60 14.65 31.61
CA GLY A 126 -16.60 14.81 30.56
C GLY A 126 -16.27 14.06 29.26
N PRO A 127 -17.06 14.27 28.21
CA PRO A 127 -16.87 13.58 26.94
C PRO A 127 -15.65 14.14 26.17
N VAL A 128 -14.97 13.23 25.45
CA VAL A 128 -13.86 13.50 24.53
C VAL A 128 -14.19 12.82 23.20
N SER A 129 -14.06 13.57 22.12
CA SER A 129 -14.14 13.02 20.76
C SER A 129 -12.75 12.71 20.24
N LEU A 130 -12.58 11.54 19.65
CA LEU A 130 -11.37 11.09 18.98
C LEU A 130 -11.64 11.04 17.48
N THR A 131 -10.75 11.60 16.69
CA THR A 131 -10.81 11.55 15.21
C THR A 131 -9.46 11.12 14.68
N ALA A 132 -9.43 10.03 13.94
CA ALA A 132 -8.23 9.54 13.29
C ALA A 132 -8.29 9.79 11.77
N THR A 133 -7.14 10.14 11.20
CA THR A 133 -6.92 10.13 9.75
C THR A 133 -5.93 9.03 9.45
N ALA A 134 -6.30 8.14 8.53
CA ALA A 134 -5.47 7.01 8.13
C ALA A 134 -5.42 6.90 6.60
N SER A 135 -4.26 6.51 6.08
CA SER A 135 -4.02 6.25 4.65
C SER A 135 -3.03 5.10 4.49
N ASP A 136 -3.12 4.40 3.36
CA ASP A 136 -2.22 3.34 2.99
C ASP A 136 -1.71 3.59 1.57
N ASP A 137 -0.40 3.38 1.34
CA ASP A 137 0.26 3.73 0.07
C ASP A 137 0.05 2.64 -0.99
N ASP A 138 -0.24 1.39 -0.61
CA ASP A 138 -0.40 0.25 -1.52
C ASP A 138 -1.72 -0.52 -1.32
N GLY A 139 -2.61 -0.01 -0.46
CA GLY A 139 -3.89 -0.64 -0.17
C GLY A 139 -4.99 0.31 0.31
N THR A 140 -5.87 -0.23 1.13
CA THR A 140 -6.99 0.51 1.74
C THR A 140 -7.04 0.23 3.24
N ILE A 141 -7.57 1.17 4.01
CA ILE A 141 -7.77 0.99 5.44
C ILE A 141 -9.02 0.13 5.66
N ALA A 142 -8.83 -1.02 6.32
CA ALA A 142 -9.92 -1.91 6.70
C ALA A 142 -10.64 -1.40 7.96
N LYS A 143 -9.88 -0.84 8.91
CA LYS A 143 -10.44 -0.29 10.17
C LYS A 143 -9.43 0.55 10.92
N VAL A 144 -9.93 1.38 11.84
CA VAL A 144 -9.14 2.06 12.87
C VAL A 144 -9.68 1.67 14.24
N THR A 145 -8.80 1.20 15.13
CA THR A 145 -9.10 0.85 16.51
C THR A 145 -8.55 1.90 17.45
N PHE A 146 -9.37 2.38 18.38
CA PHE A 146 -8.99 3.42 19.35
C PHE A 146 -8.72 2.81 20.72
N TYR A 147 -7.70 3.33 21.40
CA TYR A 147 -7.27 2.86 22.70
C TYR A 147 -7.13 4.02 23.69
N GLN A 148 -7.45 3.73 24.96
CA GLN A 148 -7.06 4.52 26.12
C GLN A 148 -6.01 3.72 26.91
N GLY A 149 -4.75 4.16 26.86
CA GLY A 149 -3.63 3.34 27.30
C GLY A 149 -3.59 2.01 26.52
N VAL A 150 -3.74 0.89 27.20
CA VAL A 150 -3.80 -0.46 26.59
C VAL A 150 -5.23 -0.97 26.34
N THR A 151 -6.25 -0.23 26.78
CA THR A 151 -7.65 -0.66 26.71
C THR A 151 -8.28 -0.19 25.41
N LYS A 152 -8.82 -1.12 24.61
CA LYS A 152 -9.63 -0.80 23.43
C LYS A 152 -10.92 -0.10 23.86
N ILE A 153 -11.19 1.08 23.27
CA ILE A 153 -12.38 1.90 23.58
C ILE A 153 -13.35 2.02 22.40
N GLY A 154 -12.90 1.71 21.19
CA GLY A 154 -13.76 1.77 20.01
C GLY A 154 -13.05 1.23 18.75
N GLU A 155 -13.84 1.05 17.70
CA GLU A 155 -13.38 0.68 16.36
C GLU A 155 -14.31 1.31 15.33
N ASP A 156 -13.76 1.79 14.21
CA ASP A 156 -14.51 2.35 13.10
C ASP A 156 -13.93 1.83 11.77
N THR A 157 -14.80 1.47 10.84
CA THR A 157 -14.45 0.89 9.53
C THR A 157 -14.65 1.86 8.36
N SER A 158 -15.13 3.07 8.64
CA SER A 158 -15.43 4.08 7.61
C SER A 158 -14.90 5.45 7.98
N ALA A 159 -14.30 6.13 7.02
CA ALA A 159 -13.84 7.50 7.22
C ALA A 159 -15.03 8.50 7.24
N PRO A 160 -14.98 9.52 8.07
CA PRO A 160 -13.95 9.86 9.05
C PRO A 160 -13.98 8.91 10.26
N TYR A 161 -12.83 8.30 10.59
CA TYR A 161 -12.73 7.33 11.70
C TYR A 161 -12.86 8.04 13.04
N THR A 162 -13.87 7.69 13.82
CA THR A 162 -14.20 8.40 15.06
C THR A 162 -14.48 7.44 16.23
N ALA A 163 -14.21 7.92 17.44
CA ALA A 163 -14.66 7.29 18.67
C ALA A 163 -14.95 8.36 19.72
N SER A 164 -15.68 7.99 20.77
CA SER A 164 -15.94 8.84 21.92
C SER A 164 -15.49 8.13 23.20
N PHE A 165 -15.01 8.92 24.16
CA PHE A 165 -14.64 8.44 25.49
C PHE A 165 -15.09 9.45 26.53
N THR A 166 -15.54 9.00 27.69
CA THR A 166 -15.89 9.89 28.81
C THR A 166 -14.83 9.77 29.90
N THR A 167 -14.09 10.85 30.14
CA THR A 167 -13.17 10.92 31.29
C THR A 167 -13.97 10.96 32.58
N THR A 168 -13.46 10.28 33.62
CA THR A 168 -14.21 10.08 34.87
C THR A 168 -13.51 10.65 36.10
N THR A 169 -12.21 10.91 36.05
CA THR A 169 -11.39 11.32 37.17
C THR A 169 -10.73 12.68 36.90
N ALA A 170 -11.01 13.63 37.80
CA ALA A 170 -10.37 14.94 37.81
C ALA A 170 -8.87 14.85 38.20
N GLY A 171 -8.05 15.76 37.66
CA GLY A 171 -6.60 15.80 37.93
C GLY A 171 -5.78 14.75 37.18
N MET A 172 -6.39 14.00 36.26
CA MET A 172 -5.74 12.94 35.49
C MET A 172 -5.41 13.38 34.07
N VAL A 173 -4.40 12.76 33.48
CA VAL A 173 -4.12 12.83 32.05
C VAL A 173 -4.51 11.48 31.44
N TYR A 174 -5.46 11.50 30.53
CA TYR A 174 -5.87 10.34 29.74
C TYR A 174 -5.07 10.32 28.43
N LYS A 175 -4.51 9.17 28.09
CA LYS A 175 -3.65 8.98 26.94
C LYS A 175 -4.35 8.11 25.90
N PHE A 176 -4.41 8.58 24.66
CA PHE A 176 -5.12 7.92 23.57
C PHE A 176 -4.17 7.61 22.40
N THR A 177 -4.40 6.46 21.76
CA THR A 177 -3.77 6.08 20.50
C THR A 177 -4.80 5.51 19.53
N ALA A 178 -4.53 5.65 18.22
CA ALA A 178 -5.29 5.01 17.17
C ALA A 178 -4.39 4.05 16.41
N VAL A 179 -4.89 2.85 16.10
CA VAL A 179 -4.21 1.82 15.30
C VAL A 179 -5.04 1.57 14.06
N ALA A 180 -4.50 1.90 12.88
CA ALA A 180 -5.10 1.52 11.61
C ALA A 180 -4.65 0.12 11.21
N THR A 181 -5.54 -0.65 10.61
CA THR A 181 -5.27 -1.94 9.97
C THR A 181 -5.68 -1.84 8.51
N ASP A 182 -4.81 -2.25 7.59
CA ASP A 182 -5.10 -2.28 6.16
C ASP A 182 -5.87 -3.54 5.73
N ASN A 183 -6.19 -3.63 4.45
CA ASN A 183 -6.92 -4.76 3.85
C ASN A 183 -6.09 -6.06 3.77
N LEU A 184 -4.78 -6.02 4.00
CA LEU A 184 -3.86 -7.16 4.03
C LEU A 184 -3.38 -7.52 5.43
N GLY A 185 -3.80 -6.75 6.47
CA GLY A 185 -3.59 -7.04 7.88
C GLY A 185 -2.37 -6.37 8.51
N ALA A 186 -1.61 -5.53 7.78
CA ALA A 186 -0.57 -4.73 8.41
C ALA A 186 -1.17 -3.60 9.23
N THR A 187 -0.43 -3.12 10.24
CA THR A 187 -0.92 -2.11 11.17
C THR A 187 0.04 -0.93 11.29
N GLY A 188 -0.55 0.26 11.46
CA GLY A 188 0.17 1.49 11.80
C GLY A 188 -0.45 2.15 13.01
N SER A 189 0.36 2.77 13.86
CA SER A 189 -0.08 3.43 15.10
C SER A 189 0.16 4.93 15.03
N SER A 190 -0.78 5.72 15.57
CA SER A 190 -0.57 7.14 15.78
C SER A 190 0.42 7.40 16.90
N ALA A 191 0.94 8.63 16.97
CA ALA A 191 1.49 9.15 18.22
C ALA A 191 0.41 9.13 19.32
N GLU A 192 0.86 9.02 20.58
CA GLU A 192 0.00 9.13 21.75
C GLU A 192 -0.44 10.59 21.94
N VAL A 193 -1.73 10.82 22.17
CA VAL A 193 -2.31 12.14 22.44
C VAL A 193 -2.95 12.16 23.83
N GLY A 194 -2.56 13.16 24.64
CA GLY A 194 -3.06 13.32 25.99
C GLY A 194 -4.24 14.29 26.10
N VAL A 195 -5.20 13.96 26.98
CA VAL A 195 -6.25 14.89 27.43
C VAL A 195 -6.05 15.14 28.91
N THR A 196 -5.82 16.39 29.29
CA THR A 196 -5.69 16.79 30.69
C THR A 196 -7.05 17.18 31.25
N VAL A 197 -7.42 16.55 32.34
CA VAL A 197 -8.64 16.88 33.11
C VAL A 197 -8.24 17.65 34.37
N GLY A 198 -8.67 18.90 34.46
CA GLY A 198 -8.42 19.75 35.62
C GLY A 198 -9.16 19.23 36.88
N THR A 199 -8.79 19.74 38.01
CA THR A 199 -9.58 19.57 39.26
C THR A 199 -10.74 20.53 39.22
N ALA A 200 -11.89 20.09 39.67
CA ALA A 200 -13.07 20.99 39.84
C ALA A 200 -12.67 22.19 40.71
N ASN A 201 -13.04 23.39 40.29
CA ASN A 201 -12.88 24.56 41.12
C ASN A 201 -13.73 24.38 42.40
N ALA A 202 -13.07 24.45 43.56
CA ALA A 202 -13.77 24.39 44.82
C ALA A 202 -14.65 25.65 44.99
N ALA A 203 -15.87 25.46 45.39
CA ALA A 203 -16.73 26.60 45.71
C ALA A 203 -16.13 27.39 46.89
N PRO A 204 -16.10 28.73 46.78
CA PRO A 204 -15.63 29.54 47.89
C PRO A 204 -16.43 29.29 49.16
N LYS A 205 -15.74 29.15 50.26
CA LYS A 205 -16.38 29.04 51.58
C LYS A 205 -16.51 30.44 52.18
N VAL A 206 -17.73 30.83 52.45
CA VAL A 206 -18.00 32.10 53.12
C VAL A 206 -18.51 31.82 54.51
N THR A 207 -17.88 32.44 55.51
CA THR A 207 -18.39 32.41 56.89
C THR A 207 -18.84 33.80 57.25
N LEU A 208 -20.04 33.89 57.85
CA LEU A 208 -20.58 35.13 58.35
C LEU A 208 -20.53 35.11 59.88
N THR A 209 -19.94 36.11 60.46
CA THR A 209 -19.92 36.32 61.92
C THR A 209 -20.59 37.62 62.25
N SER A 210 -21.28 37.65 63.37
CA SER A 210 -21.90 38.87 63.94
C SER A 210 -21.20 39.26 65.24
N SER A 211 -21.05 40.57 65.45
CA SER A 211 -20.52 41.09 66.72
C SER A 211 -21.34 42.29 67.13
N PRO A 212 -21.90 42.24 68.36
CA PRO A 212 -21.91 41.11 69.30
C PRO A 212 -22.81 39.99 68.85
N ALA A 213 -22.51 38.74 69.27
CA ALA A 213 -23.29 37.51 68.90
C ALA A 213 -24.72 37.56 69.46
N ASN A 214 -24.92 38.23 70.62
CA ASN A 214 -26.21 38.49 71.21
C ASN A 214 -26.24 39.94 71.71
N GLN A 215 -27.36 40.65 71.50
CA GLN A 215 -27.57 42.00 72.01
C GLN A 215 -28.70 41.94 73.04
N GLY A 216 -28.43 42.45 74.24
CA GLY A 216 -29.43 42.57 75.32
C GLY A 216 -30.35 43.77 75.18
N VAL A 217 -29.96 44.75 74.30
CA VAL A 217 -30.72 45.93 73.96
C VAL A 217 -30.48 46.28 72.46
N PRO A 218 -31.41 46.95 71.76
CA PRO A 218 -31.22 47.37 70.41
C PRO A 218 -29.95 48.24 70.25
N GLY A 219 -29.04 47.92 69.33
CA GLY A 219 -27.81 48.60 69.06
C GLY A 219 -27.20 48.16 67.73
N PRO A 220 -26.09 48.78 67.32
CA PRO A 220 -25.46 48.40 66.06
C PRO A 220 -24.92 46.99 66.08
N LEU A 221 -25.10 46.25 64.98
CA LEU A 221 -24.60 44.93 64.73
C LEU A 221 -23.61 44.98 63.58
N THR A 222 -22.40 44.48 63.76
CA THR A 222 -21.40 44.34 62.71
C THR A 222 -21.45 42.88 62.18
N LEU A 223 -21.65 42.73 60.85
CA LEU A 223 -21.54 41.47 60.14
C LEU A 223 -20.24 41.45 59.38
N THR A 224 -19.42 40.41 59.60
CA THR A 224 -18.16 40.22 58.90
C THR A 224 -18.27 38.93 58.11
N ALA A 225 -18.08 39.03 56.76
CA ALA A 225 -17.99 37.91 55.88
C ALA A 225 -16.50 37.65 55.59
N ASN A 226 -16.04 36.41 55.78
CA ASN A 226 -14.71 35.91 55.37
C ASN A 226 -14.90 34.86 54.29
N ALA A 227 -14.22 35.09 53.13
CA ALA A 227 -14.23 34.19 51.98
C ALA A 227 -12.88 33.53 51.78
#